data_2c4d675dc96382bac82f7470839744b7
#
_entry.id   2c4d675dc96382bac82f7470839744b7
#
_cell.length_a   1.000
_cell.length_b   1.000
_cell.length_c   1.000
_cell.angle_alpha   90.00
_cell.angle_beta   90.00
_cell.angle_gamma   90.00
#
_symmetry.space_group_name_H-M   'P 1'
#
loop_
_entity.id
_entity.type
_entity.pdbx_description
1 polymer ?
#
loop_
_entity_poly.entity_id
_entity_poly.type
_entity_poly.pdbx_seq_one_letter_code
_entity_poly.pdbx_strand_id
1 'polypeptide(L)'
;MTSLGVIIAKDFKLLLRDRTALLFLTLAPIVVMAVAGFSLASLYGADPTGQTAYDLPIVDEDGGELARQIEDRLSGDESVRVRRVASREEAQRLVHDKSAGSALVIPAGTRAALAAGNPASVLLYTDPVKFLERINVTLRVLKVRDELADAERARIIAELNEQRVRASEQLEELAATVERVRANLTVVRREAGEARARAAGQLDAETERIRSQVSAEIDAQLEQLAAQVNDAVAARVGALQQPARQYFDALTATRGQFEAWFAELQRLAARRADRIPDPPTFPEPPPELLRALEEQPAPIEIPMNLELRITPPSRAALDALAVGDVDLQVPKLEVPDAVVPAASLGVEEIGIDGGPTTINTFDQNAPGFSVTFMLLGMLFGVSLGLLDERDWGTFDRVRSLPVPARNIVLGKLASRFAVGVAQMIVLFAVGFALFRISLGPQPWGLLLPIVGIVFVGTALGLIVAAIAPSRDAVVPLGSVLIVTMAAVGGCWWPIDIEPRWMRGVAHALPTTWAMEAFNDLMIRGRRADAAYVPTAVLLGFGAAYLAIGLALFRRRLSKG
;
A
#
# COMPACT_ATOMS: atom_id res chain seq x y z
N MET A 1 50.01 -30.92 30.22
CA MET A 1 48.86 -30.62 29.34
C MET A 1 47.71 -31.51 29.78
N THR A 2 46.57 -30.94 30.13
CA THR A 2 45.40 -31.71 30.54
C THR A 2 44.91 -32.57 29.38
N SER A 3 44.40 -33.77 29.62
CA SER A 3 43.86 -34.69 28.61
C SER A 3 42.87 -34.02 27.65
N LEU A 4 42.13 -33.02 28.14
CA LEU A 4 41.22 -32.20 27.38
C LEU A 4 41.94 -31.36 26.30
N GLY A 5 43.10 -30.75 26.62
CA GLY A 5 43.88 -29.96 25.67
C GLY A 5 44.42 -30.78 24.49
N VAL A 6 44.79 -32.02 24.76
CA VAL A 6 45.27 -32.96 23.72
C VAL A 6 44.11 -33.36 22.79
N ILE A 7 42.91 -33.61 23.34
CA ILE A 7 41.71 -33.95 22.56
C ILE A 7 41.31 -32.76 21.65
N ILE A 8 41.25 -31.55 22.22
CA ILE A 8 40.93 -30.34 21.46
C ILE A 8 41.93 -30.11 20.32
N ALA A 9 43.23 -30.22 20.59
CA ALA A 9 44.27 -30.05 19.58
C ALA A 9 44.20 -31.12 18.48
N LYS A 10 43.87 -32.36 18.82
CA LYS A 10 43.64 -33.45 17.87
C LYS A 10 42.45 -33.15 16.97
N ASP A 11 41.30 -32.78 17.55
CA ASP A 11 40.08 -32.54 16.80
C ASP A 11 40.20 -31.30 15.91
N PHE A 12 40.88 -30.25 16.41
CA PHE A 12 41.20 -29.07 15.61
C PHE A 12 42.14 -29.40 14.41
N LYS A 13 43.13 -30.27 14.64
CA LYS A 13 44.03 -30.73 13.59
C LYS A 13 43.33 -31.62 12.56
N LEU A 14 42.36 -32.42 12.99
CA LEU A 14 41.50 -33.20 12.06
C LEU A 14 40.63 -32.30 11.22
N LEU A 15 39.98 -31.29 11.84
CA LEU A 15 39.19 -30.30 11.15
C LEU A 15 40.02 -29.53 10.11
N LEU A 16 41.24 -29.09 10.48
CA LEU A 16 42.16 -28.39 9.57
C LEU A 16 42.67 -29.26 8.42
N ARG A 17 42.68 -30.58 8.59
CA ARG A 17 43.03 -31.53 7.51
C ARG A 17 41.87 -31.84 6.55
N ASP A 18 40.65 -31.70 7.02
CA ASP A 18 39.47 -31.88 6.20
C ASP A 18 39.17 -30.57 5.43
N ARG A 19 39.81 -30.45 4.26
CA ARG A 19 39.65 -29.30 3.38
C ARG A 19 38.18 -29.09 2.95
N THR A 20 37.43 -30.18 2.86
CA THR A 20 36.00 -30.15 2.48
C THR A 20 35.17 -29.56 3.62
N ALA A 21 35.36 -30.03 4.85
CA ALA A 21 34.69 -29.49 6.03
C ALA A 21 35.01 -28.00 6.24
N LEU A 22 36.28 -27.59 6.11
CA LEU A 22 36.70 -26.20 6.22
C LEU A 22 36.05 -25.31 5.12
N LEU A 23 36.03 -25.78 3.88
CA LEU A 23 35.44 -25.04 2.78
C LEU A 23 33.94 -24.81 3.03
N PHE A 24 33.22 -25.83 3.48
CA PHE A 24 31.80 -25.70 3.78
C PHE A 24 31.53 -24.87 5.04
N LEU A 25 32.35 -24.97 6.08
CA LEU A 25 32.21 -24.19 7.31
C LEU A 25 32.38 -22.69 7.06
N THR A 26 33.25 -22.32 6.12
CA THR A 26 33.52 -20.91 5.78
C THR A 26 32.72 -20.40 4.59
N LEU A 27 32.63 -21.17 3.50
CA LEU A 27 32.01 -20.74 2.26
C LEU A 27 30.48 -20.71 2.35
N ALA A 28 29.85 -21.68 3.03
CA ALA A 28 28.40 -21.74 3.11
C ALA A 28 27.77 -20.49 3.78
N PRO A 29 28.24 -20.04 4.98
CA PRO A 29 27.74 -18.80 5.57
C PRO A 29 28.00 -17.57 4.68
N ILE A 30 29.15 -17.50 4.02
CA ILE A 30 29.49 -16.38 3.11
C ILE A 30 28.54 -16.34 1.92
N VAL A 31 28.27 -17.48 1.30
CA VAL A 31 27.33 -17.58 0.17
C VAL A 31 25.93 -17.18 0.62
N VAL A 32 25.45 -17.71 1.76
CA VAL A 32 24.11 -17.35 2.28
C VAL A 32 24.03 -15.86 2.63
N MET A 33 25.05 -15.30 3.31
CA MET A 33 25.09 -13.87 3.62
C MET A 33 25.13 -13.01 2.34
N ALA A 34 25.90 -13.39 1.33
CA ALA A 34 25.97 -12.66 0.08
C ALA A 34 24.62 -12.70 -0.66
N VAL A 35 24.02 -13.88 -0.80
CA VAL A 35 22.73 -14.07 -1.44
C VAL A 35 21.65 -13.28 -0.69
N ALA A 36 21.56 -13.43 0.63
CA ALA A 36 20.60 -12.69 1.45
C ALA A 36 20.85 -11.18 1.38
N GLY A 37 22.10 -10.74 1.48
CA GLY A 37 22.46 -9.31 1.38
C GLY A 37 22.09 -8.70 0.05
N PHE A 38 22.36 -9.37 -1.07
CA PHE A 38 21.97 -8.88 -2.39
C PHE A 38 20.44 -8.91 -2.60
N SER A 39 19.77 -9.97 -2.16
CA SER A 39 18.31 -10.09 -2.31
C SER A 39 17.56 -9.03 -1.49
N LEU A 40 18.08 -8.66 -0.32
CA LEU A 40 17.45 -7.69 0.58
C LEU A 40 17.95 -6.26 0.37
N ALA A 41 18.97 -6.04 -0.47
CA ALA A 41 19.58 -4.72 -0.68
C ALA A 41 18.56 -3.66 -1.13
N SER A 42 17.59 -4.03 -1.95
CA SER A 42 16.52 -3.16 -2.41
C SER A 42 15.57 -2.70 -1.28
N LEU A 43 15.42 -3.49 -0.22
CA LEU A 43 14.61 -3.13 0.96
C LEU A 43 15.26 -2.04 1.81
N TYR A 44 16.60 -1.95 1.78
CA TYR A 44 17.37 -0.99 2.57
C TYR A 44 17.84 0.24 1.79
N GLY A 45 17.26 0.49 0.61
CA GLY A 45 17.59 1.66 -0.21
C GLY A 45 18.94 1.58 -0.91
N ALA A 46 19.70 0.51 -0.71
CA ALA A 46 20.88 0.21 -1.51
C ALA A 46 20.43 -0.56 -2.75
N ASP A 47 20.07 0.16 -3.82
CA ASP A 47 19.78 -0.50 -5.09
C ASP A 47 21.11 -0.73 -5.86
N PRO A 48 21.74 -1.90 -5.73
CA PRO A 48 22.98 -2.24 -6.46
C PRO A 48 22.72 -2.45 -7.95
N THR A 49 21.46 -2.33 -8.41
CA THR A 49 21.04 -2.74 -9.76
C THR A 49 20.64 -1.59 -10.66
N GLY A 50 20.59 -0.34 -10.14
CA GLY A 50 20.12 0.79 -10.91
C GLY A 50 18.67 0.65 -11.41
N GLN A 51 17.85 -0.16 -10.72
CA GLN A 51 16.43 -0.26 -11.03
C GLN A 51 15.72 0.93 -10.40
N THR A 52 15.82 2.06 -11.09
CA THR A 52 15.34 3.35 -10.60
C THR A 52 13.84 3.54 -10.76
N ALA A 53 13.14 2.74 -11.55
CA ALA A 53 11.73 2.96 -11.81
C ALA A 53 10.92 1.68 -12.03
N TYR A 54 9.75 1.60 -11.40
CA TYR A 54 8.72 0.58 -11.66
C TYR A 54 7.83 1.03 -12.82
N ASP A 55 7.57 0.14 -13.79
CA ASP A 55 6.65 0.44 -14.89
C ASP A 55 5.21 0.46 -14.38
N LEU A 56 4.54 1.61 -14.49
CA LEU A 56 3.16 1.80 -14.11
C LEU A 56 2.31 2.12 -15.36
N PRO A 57 1.61 1.13 -15.91
CA PRO A 57 0.58 1.36 -16.91
C PRO A 57 -0.53 2.24 -16.34
N ILE A 58 -0.91 3.31 -17.06
CA ILE A 58 -2.02 4.19 -16.68
C ILE A 58 -3.04 4.23 -17.81
N VAL A 59 -4.31 4.07 -17.43
CA VAL A 59 -5.48 4.25 -18.29
C VAL A 59 -6.24 5.48 -17.83
N ASP A 60 -6.47 6.40 -18.73
CA ASP A 60 -7.32 7.57 -18.52
C ASP A 60 -8.64 7.37 -19.24
N GLU A 61 -9.69 7.01 -18.51
CA GLU A 61 -11.07 6.91 -19.02
C GLU A 61 -11.84 8.23 -18.80
N ASP A 62 -11.30 9.15 -18.00
CA ASP A 62 -11.94 10.45 -17.69
C ASP A 62 -11.59 11.54 -18.71
N GLY A 63 -10.47 11.40 -19.40
CA GLY A 63 -10.03 12.29 -20.49
C GLY A 63 -9.75 13.72 -20.05
N GLY A 64 -9.46 13.95 -18.78
CA GLY A 64 -9.47 15.26 -18.17
C GLY A 64 -8.12 15.78 -17.65
N GLU A 65 -8.19 16.96 -17.05
CA GLU A 65 -7.05 17.63 -16.39
C GLU A 65 -6.55 16.84 -15.17
N LEU A 66 -7.46 16.18 -14.44
CA LEU A 66 -7.11 15.36 -13.26
C LEU A 66 -6.14 14.23 -13.63
N ALA A 67 -6.43 13.53 -14.72
CA ALA A 67 -5.59 12.43 -15.19
C ALA A 67 -4.19 12.93 -15.55
N ARG A 68 -4.09 14.09 -16.24
CA ARG A 68 -2.80 14.71 -16.54
C ARG A 68 -2.04 15.10 -15.28
N GLN A 69 -2.71 15.69 -14.30
CA GLN A 69 -2.08 16.07 -13.03
C GLN A 69 -1.57 14.85 -12.26
N ILE A 70 -2.29 13.73 -12.26
CA ILE A 70 -1.85 12.48 -11.66
C ILE A 70 -0.61 11.95 -12.39
N GLU A 71 -0.66 11.90 -13.73
CA GLU A 71 0.46 11.44 -14.55
C GLU A 71 1.70 12.29 -14.40
N ASP A 72 1.57 13.63 -14.45
CA ASP A 72 2.69 14.56 -14.34
C ASP A 72 3.41 14.41 -12.99
N ARG A 73 2.64 14.29 -11.90
CA ARG A 73 3.22 14.09 -10.57
C ARG A 73 3.86 12.72 -10.40
N LEU A 74 3.24 11.65 -10.93
CA LEU A 74 3.84 10.32 -10.92
C LEU A 74 5.08 10.24 -11.80
N SER A 75 5.08 10.92 -12.97
CA SER A 75 6.24 10.96 -13.88
C SER A 75 7.40 11.80 -13.33
N GLY A 76 7.14 12.73 -12.43
CA GLY A 76 8.16 13.50 -11.72
C GLY A 76 8.92 12.69 -10.66
N ASP A 77 8.48 11.48 -10.34
CA ASP A 77 9.15 10.60 -9.41
C ASP A 77 10.02 9.58 -10.15
N GLU A 78 11.33 9.61 -9.92
CA GLU A 78 12.31 8.73 -10.57
C GLU A 78 12.06 7.24 -10.30
N SER A 79 11.27 6.92 -9.27
CA SER A 79 10.95 5.54 -8.88
C SER A 79 9.82 4.90 -9.69
N VAL A 80 9.07 5.67 -10.48
CA VAL A 80 7.94 5.18 -11.28
C VAL A 80 8.07 5.65 -12.73
N ARG A 81 7.99 4.70 -13.65
CA ARG A 81 7.91 5.00 -15.09
C ARG A 81 6.47 4.86 -15.54
N VAL A 82 5.84 5.99 -15.77
CA VAL A 82 4.47 6.04 -16.29
C VAL A 82 4.43 5.61 -17.76
N ARG A 83 3.51 4.70 -18.09
CA ARG A 83 3.24 4.28 -19.47
C ARG A 83 1.73 4.33 -19.74
N ARG A 84 1.31 5.19 -20.65
CA ARG A 84 -0.09 5.21 -21.09
C ARG A 84 -0.44 3.94 -21.86
N VAL A 85 -1.59 3.39 -21.56
CA VAL A 85 -2.19 2.25 -22.27
C VAL A 85 -3.61 2.58 -22.70
N ALA A 86 -4.07 1.91 -23.76
CA ALA A 86 -5.27 2.32 -24.47
C ALA A 86 -6.57 1.93 -23.76
N SER A 87 -6.57 0.85 -22.97
CA SER A 87 -7.77 0.36 -22.30
C SER A 87 -7.49 -0.31 -20.97
N ARG A 88 -8.55 -0.42 -20.15
CA ARG A 88 -8.52 -1.13 -18.86
C ARG A 88 -8.12 -2.60 -19.06
N GLU A 89 -8.62 -3.26 -20.09
CA GLU A 89 -8.31 -4.65 -20.39
C GLU A 89 -6.83 -4.85 -20.75
N GLU A 90 -6.23 -3.86 -21.40
CA GLU A 90 -4.79 -3.88 -21.68
C GLU A 90 -3.97 -3.72 -20.40
N ALA A 91 -4.36 -2.77 -19.53
CA ALA A 91 -3.74 -2.58 -18.24
C ALA A 91 -3.81 -3.84 -17.36
N GLN A 92 -4.98 -4.46 -17.30
CA GLN A 92 -5.19 -5.72 -16.59
C GLN A 92 -4.34 -6.85 -17.16
N ARG A 93 -4.27 -6.97 -18.50
CA ARG A 93 -3.41 -7.98 -19.15
C ARG A 93 -1.94 -7.82 -18.79
N LEU A 94 -1.42 -6.60 -18.76
CA LEU A 94 -0.02 -6.34 -18.43
C LEU A 94 0.33 -6.76 -17.00
N VAL A 95 -0.60 -6.61 -16.06
CA VAL A 95 -0.41 -7.10 -14.69
C VAL A 95 -0.62 -8.62 -14.63
N HIS A 96 -1.63 -9.15 -15.34
CA HIS A 96 -1.88 -10.59 -15.44
C HIS A 96 -0.67 -11.34 -16.02
N ASP A 97 -0.04 -10.79 -17.07
CA ASP A 97 1.12 -11.39 -17.74
C ASP A 97 2.44 -11.10 -16.99
N LYS A 98 2.35 -10.56 -15.76
CA LYS A 98 3.50 -10.23 -14.89
C LYS A 98 4.46 -9.20 -15.51
N SER A 99 4.06 -8.51 -16.57
CA SER A 99 4.86 -7.46 -17.23
C SER A 99 4.93 -6.18 -16.40
N ALA A 100 3.88 -5.89 -15.61
CA ALA A 100 3.84 -4.84 -14.61
C ALA A 100 3.33 -5.42 -13.28
N GLY A 101 3.73 -4.85 -12.15
CA GLY A 101 3.22 -5.28 -10.84
C GLY A 101 1.97 -4.54 -10.41
N SER A 102 1.73 -3.38 -11.01
CA SER A 102 0.55 -2.57 -10.75
C SER A 102 0.12 -1.83 -12.01
N ALA A 103 -1.16 -1.48 -12.11
CA ALA A 103 -1.69 -0.61 -13.17
C ALA A 103 -2.76 0.30 -12.59
N LEU A 104 -2.73 1.58 -12.95
CA LEU A 104 -3.66 2.59 -12.48
C LEU A 104 -4.71 2.87 -13.54
N VAL A 105 -5.98 2.85 -13.15
CA VAL A 105 -7.11 3.24 -13.99
C VAL A 105 -7.83 4.41 -13.35
N ILE A 106 -8.02 5.47 -14.10
CA ILE A 106 -8.80 6.63 -13.71
C ILE A 106 -10.16 6.49 -14.39
N PRO A 107 -11.23 6.12 -13.64
CA PRO A 107 -12.54 5.85 -14.23
C PRO A 107 -13.17 7.10 -14.83
N ALA A 108 -14.01 6.91 -15.85
CA ALA A 108 -14.81 7.97 -16.43
C ALA A 108 -15.71 8.62 -15.37
N GLY A 109 -15.80 9.95 -15.39
CA GLY A 109 -16.63 10.71 -14.45
C GLY A 109 -15.96 10.99 -13.08
N THR A 110 -14.71 10.56 -12.85
CA THR A 110 -13.96 10.82 -11.61
C THR A 110 -13.88 12.31 -11.32
N ARG A 111 -13.50 13.13 -12.30
CA ARG A 111 -13.45 14.58 -12.18
C ARG A 111 -14.82 15.21 -11.92
N ALA A 112 -15.84 14.76 -12.63
CA ALA A 112 -17.19 15.28 -12.45
C ALA A 112 -17.72 15.00 -11.03
N ALA A 113 -17.45 13.82 -10.50
CA ALA A 113 -17.81 13.45 -9.13
C ALA A 113 -17.10 14.36 -8.11
N LEU A 114 -15.77 14.53 -8.24
CA LEU A 114 -14.98 15.40 -7.36
C LEU A 114 -15.45 16.88 -7.45
N ALA A 115 -15.74 17.38 -8.65
CA ALA A 115 -16.24 18.73 -8.83
C ALA A 115 -17.63 18.94 -8.21
N ALA A 116 -18.45 17.89 -8.15
CA ALA A 116 -19.75 17.88 -7.49
C ALA A 116 -19.64 17.68 -5.96
N GLY A 117 -18.42 17.56 -5.40
CA GLY A 117 -18.20 17.28 -3.98
C GLY A 117 -18.43 15.83 -3.57
N ASN A 118 -18.63 14.93 -4.54
CA ASN A 118 -18.82 13.50 -4.29
C ASN A 118 -17.47 12.78 -4.21
N PRO A 119 -17.36 11.71 -3.40
CA PRO A 119 -16.17 10.89 -3.38
C PRO A 119 -16.00 10.21 -4.74
N ALA A 120 -14.76 10.13 -5.20
CA ALA A 120 -14.38 9.39 -6.38
C ALA A 120 -13.15 8.55 -6.08
N SER A 121 -12.95 7.44 -6.78
CA SER A 121 -11.81 6.56 -6.57
C SER A 121 -11.10 6.27 -7.89
N VAL A 122 -9.77 6.25 -7.84
CA VAL A 122 -8.96 5.64 -8.88
C VAL A 122 -8.77 4.17 -8.53
N LEU A 123 -8.71 3.31 -9.55
CA LEU A 123 -8.58 1.87 -9.39
C LEU A 123 -7.12 1.48 -9.59
N LEU A 124 -6.51 0.85 -8.59
CA LEU A 124 -5.15 0.34 -8.66
C LEU A 124 -5.19 -1.19 -8.74
N TYR A 125 -5.04 -1.73 -9.95
CA TYR A 125 -4.87 -3.17 -10.16
C TYR A 125 -3.48 -3.59 -9.74
N THR A 126 -3.37 -4.62 -8.91
CA THR A 126 -2.08 -5.04 -8.34
C THR A 126 -1.87 -6.54 -8.44
N ASP A 127 -0.61 -6.93 -8.71
CA ASP A 127 -0.16 -8.32 -8.52
C ASP A 127 0.28 -8.49 -7.05
N PRO A 128 -0.45 -9.26 -6.25
CA PRO A 128 -0.16 -9.43 -4.84
C PRO A 128 1.23 -10.06 -4.58
N VAL A 129 1.77 -10.83 -5.52
CA VAL A 129 3.09 -11.47 -5.37
C VAL A 129 4.22 -10.48 -5.51
N LYS A 130 4.07 -9.45 -6.34
CA LYS A 130 5.06 -8.38 -6.52
C LYS A 130 4.98 -7.35 -5.39
N PHE A 131 5.25 -7.81 -4.18
CA PHE A 131 5.01 -7.09 -2.93
C PHE A 131 5.69 -5.71 -2.87
N LEU A 132 6.98 -5.62 -3.23
CA LEU A 132 7.71 -4.34 -3.17
C LEU A 132 7.22 -3.36 -4.24
N GLU A 133 7.02 -3.82 -5.47
CA GLU A 133 6.50 -2.99 -6.55
C GLU A 133 5.12 -2.45 -6.17
N ARG A 134 4.24 -3.31 -5.68
CA ARG A 134 2.91 -2.93 -5.18
C ARG A 134 2.99 -1.87 -4.10
N ILE A 135 3.75 -2.10 -3.01
CA ILE A 135 3.85 -1.14 -1.91
C ILE A 135 4.41 0.20 -2.39
N ASN A 136 5.50 0.19 -3.16
CA ASN A 136 6.09 1.43 -3.65
C ASN A 136 5.12 2.22 -4.54
N VAL A 137 4.47 1.55 -5.49
CA VAL A 137 3.48 2.19 -6.37
C VAL A 137 2.29 2.69 -5.56
N THR A 138 1.72 1.89 -4.65
CA THR A 138 0.60 2.30 -3.79
C THR A 138 0.97 3.54 -2.97
N LEU A 139 2.12 3.55 -2.32
CA LEU A 139 2.57 4.71 -1.54
C LEU A 139 2.73 5.97 -2.40
N ARG A 140 3.20 5.83 -3.66
CA ARG A 140 3.32 6.96 -4.59
C ARG A 140 1.96 7.47 -5.05
N VAL A 141 1.05 6.57 -5.40
CA VAL A 141 -0.32 6.95 -5.76
C VAL A 141 -1.03 7.63 -4.60
N LEU A 142 -0.88 7.12 -3.38
CA LEU A 142 -1.41 7.75 -2.17
C LEU A 142 -0.80 9.13 -1.92
N LYS A 143 0.51 9.28 -2.09
CA LYS A 143 1.19 10.58 -1.97
C LYS A 143 0.66 11.59 -2.99
N VAL A 144 0.53 11.19 -4.26
CA VAL A 144 -0.04 12.06 -5.31
C VAL A 144 -1.49 12.43 -4.99
N ARG A 145 -2.29 11.49 -4.48
CA ARG A 145 -3.64 11.77 -3.98
C ARG A 145 -3.63 12.86 -2.92
N ASP A 146 -2.76 12.73 -1.90
CA ASP A 146 -2.67 13.68 -0.80
C ASP A 146 -2.21 15.05 -1.28
N GLU A 147 -1.23 15.12 -2.18
CA GLU A 147 -0.77 16.36 -2.80
C GLU A 147 -1.88 17.05 -3.63
N LEU A 148 -2.71 16.28 -4.32
CA LEU A 148 -3.87 16.80 -5.05
C LEU A 148 -4.94 17.34 -4.09
N ALA A 149 -5.21 16.59 -3.03
CA ALA A 149 -6.16 17.02 -2.01
C ALA A 149 -5.69 18.32 -1.30
N ASP A 150 -4.41 18.42 -0.97
CA ASP A 150 -3.84 19.60 -0.35
C ASP A 150 -3.85 20.82 -1.30
N ALA A 151 -3.56 20.60 -2.58
CA ALA A 151 -3.62 21.65 -3.60
C ALA A 151 -5.06 22.18 -3.78
N GLU A 152 -6.05 21.29 -3.79
CA GLU A 152 -7.46 21.69 -3.91
C GLU A 152 -7.93 22.40 -2.63
N ARG A 153 -7.53 21.93 -1.44
CA ARG A 153 -7.76 22.65 -0.17
C ARG A 153 -7.19 24.05 -0.21
N ALA A 154 -5.93 24.18 -0.63
CA ALA A 154 -5.27 25.49 -0.73
C ALA A 154 -6.01 26.42 -1.69
N ARG A 155 -6.49 25.90 -2.83
CA ARG A 155 -7.29 26.65 -3.79
C ARG A 155 -8.61 27.14 -3.21
N ILE A 156 -9.34 26.24 -2.52
CA ILE A 156 -10.61 26.60 -1.86
C ILE A 156 -10.39 27.65 -0.78
N ILE A 157 -9.34 27.49 0.05
CA ILE A 157 -8.98 28.48 1.06
C ILE A 157 -8.65 29.83 0.43
N ALA A 158 -7.90 29.85 -0.67
CA ALA A 158 -7.58 31.07 -1.39
C ALA A 158 -8.83 31.77 -1.93
N GLU A 159 -9.76 31.02 -2.51
CA GLU A 159 -11.03 31.53 -3.04
C GLU A 159 -11.92 32.10 -1.91
N LEU A 160 -12.00 31.40 -0.78
CA LEU A 160 -12.72 31.89 0.41
C LEU A 160 -12.08 33.16 0.98
N ASN A 161 -10.75 33.22 1.03
CA ASN A 161 -10.04 34.42 1.49
C ASN A 161 -10.27 35.61 0.53
N GLU A 162 -10.32 35.37 -0.78
CA GLU A 162 -10.64 36.43 -1.74
C GLU A 162 -12.07 36.95 -1.55
N GLN A 163 -13.03 36.04 -1.33
CA GLN A 163 -14.42 36.44 -1.00
C GLN A 163 -14.49 37.23 0.31
N ARG A 164 -13.71 36.82 1.33
CA ARG A 164 -13.59 37.52 2.60
C ARG A 164 -13.03 38.94 2.43
N VAL A 165 -12.00 39.08 1.59
CA VAL A 165 -11.41 40.41 1.30
C VAL A 165 -12.45 41.30 0.61
N ARG A 166 -13.14 40.79 -0.41
CA ARG A 166 -14.21 41.55 -1.10
C ARG A 166 -15.34 41.96 -0.15
N ALA A 167 -15.75 41.07 0.76
CA ALA A 167 -16.75 41.39 1.76
C ALA A 167 -16.26 42.47 2.74
N SER A 168 -14.97 42.42 3.16
CA SER A 168 -14.39 43.45 4.02
C SER A 168 -14.30 44.83 3.32
N GLU A 169 -13.95 44.85 2.01
CA GLU A 169 -13.93 46.09 1.23
C GLU A 169 -15.32 46.71 1.12
N GLN A 170 -16.36 45.88 0.90
CA GLN A 170 -17.75 46.35 0.85
C GLN A 170 -18.22 46.92 2.21
N LEU A 171 -17.77 46.30 3.31
CA LEU A 171 -18.06 46.81 4.65
C LEU A 171 -17.32 48.14 4.92
N GLU A 172 -16.08 48.30 4.44
CA GLU A 172 -15.36 49.57 4.55
C GLU A 172 -16.04 50.68 3.73
N GLU A 173 -16.55 50.36 2.54
CA GLU A 173 -17.30 51.29 1.69
C GLU A 173 -18.62 51.70 2.38
N LEU A 174 -19.30 50.74 3.01
CA LEU A 174 -20.48 51.00 3.82
C LEU A 174 -20.15 51.87 5.01
N ALA A 175 -19.05 51.62 5.72
CA ALA A 175 -18.57 52.43 6.85
C ALA A 175 -18.26 53.86 6.38
N ALA A 176 -17.59 54.04 5.26
CA ALA A 176 -17.32 55.33 4.67
C ALA A 176 -18.61 56.09 4.29
N THR A 177 -19.63 55.32 3.87
CA THR A 177 -20.96 55.90 3.56
C THR A 177 -21.67 56.36 4.83
N VAL A 178 -21.61 55.57 5.88
CA VAL A 178 -22.13 55.90 7.21
C VAL A 178 -21.44 57.15 7.75
N GLU A 179 -20.13 57.28 7.62
CA GLU A 179 -19.37 58.46 8.03
C GLU A 179 -19.73 59.73 7.21
N ARG A 180 -19.96 59.55 5.91
CA ARG A 180 -20.47 60.65 5.05
C ARG A 180 -21.87 61.09 5.48
N VAL A 181 -22.76 60.16 5.81
CA VAL A 181 -24.06 60.46 6.34
C VAL A 181 -23.95 61.18 7.69
N ARG A 182 -23.04 60.76 8.56
CA ARG A 182 -22.77 61.41 9.84
C ARG A 182 -22.25 62.84 9.67
N ALA A 183 -21.31 63.00 8.70
CA ALA A 183 -20.83 64.35 8.36
C ALA A 183 -21.93 65.26 7.80
N ASN A 184 -22.79 64.75 6.90
CA ASN A 184 -23.93 65.48 6.35
C ASN A 184 -24.95 65.84 7.46
N LEU A 185 -25.21 64.92 8.38
CA LEU A 185 -26.05 65.18 9.53
C LEU A 185 -25.49 66.28 10.46
N THR A 186 -24.14 66.35 10.58
CA THR A 186 -23.49 67.42 11.35
C THR A 186 -23.60 68.79 10.64
N VAL A 187 -23.53 68.78 9.27
CA VAL A 187 -23.77 69.97 8.45
C VAL A 187 -25.26 70.42 8.57
N VAL A 188 -26.19 69.48 8.38
CA VAL A 188 -27.63 69.73 8.53
C VAL A 188 -27.93 70.22 9.96
N ARG A 189 -27.23 69.69 10.98
CA ARG A 189 -27.29 70.13 12.38
C ARG A 189 -26.87 71.59 12.55
N ARG A 190 -25.81 72.00 11.87
CA ARG A 190 -25.32 73.36 11.88
C ARG A 190 -26.29 74.30 11.11
N GLU A 191 -26.71 73.90 9.88
CA GLU A 191 -27.64 74.65 9.09
C GLU A 191 -29.05 74.76 9.71
N ALA A 192 -29.49 73.69 10.40
CA ALA A 192 -30.71 73.71 11.20
C ALA A 192 -30.62 74.70 12.36
N GLY A 193 -29.43 74.83 12.97
CA GLY A 193 -29.16 75.85 13.98
C GLY A 193 -29.30 77.29 13.41
N GLU A 194 -28.86 77.50 12.20
CA GLU A 194 -28.91 78.80 11.52
C GLU A 194 -30.30 79.09 10.89
N ALA A 195 -31.01 78.08 10.41
CA ALA A 195 -32.35 78.18 9.82
C ALA A 195 -33.47 78.29 10.88
N ARG A 196 -33.14 78.01 12.13
CA ARG A 196 -34.10 78.04 13.25
C ARG A 196 -34.88 79.34 13.46
N ALA A 197 -34.29 80.39 13.07
CA ALA A 197 -34.97 81.67 13.09
C ALA A 197 -36.11 81.84 12.09
N ARG A 198 -36.23 80.92 11.08
CA ARG A 198 -37.14 81.14 9.97
C ARG A 198 -38.15 80.01 9.66
N ALA A 199 -37.99 78.79 10.17
CA ALA A 199 -38.88 77.70 9.71
C ALA A 199 -39.00 76.49 10.67
N ALA A 200 -39.52 76.65 11.86
CA ALA A 200 -39.72 75.56 12.86
C ALA A 200 -40.71 74.46 12.40
N GLY A 201 -41.52 74.70 11.41
CA GLY A 201 -42.55 73.76 10.96
C GLY A 201 -42.16 72.85 9.77
N GLN A 202 -41.07 73.17 9.09
CA GLN A 202 -40.63 72.36 7.91
C GLN A 202 -39.53 71.33 8.27
N LEU A 203 -38.87 71.48 9.40
CA LEU A 203 -37.73 70.69 9.79
C LEU A 203 -38.09 69.27 10.23
N ASP A 204 -39.23 69.09 10.91
CA ASP A 204 -39.67 67.77 11.41
C ASP A 204 -39.97 66.79 10.27
N ALA A 205 -40.60 67.28 9.19
CA ALA A 205 -40.94 66.45 8.05
C ALA A 205 -39.71 66.04 7.20
N GLU A 206 -38.70 66.94 7.08
CA GLU A 206 -37.48 66.69 6.31
C GLU A 206 -36.54 65.74 7.04
N THR A 207 -36.41 65.88 8.38
CA THR A 207 -35.58 65.01 9.20
C THR A 207 -36.13 63.56 9.22
N GLU A 208 -37.42 63.37 9.28
CA GLU A 208 -38.06 62.05 9.25
C GLU A 208 -37.93 61.40 7.87
N ARG A 209 -37.99 62.20 6.81
CA ARG A 209 -37.80 61.72 5.45
C ARG A 209 -36.38 61.23 5.18
N ILE A 210 -35.38 61.98 5.60
CA ILE A 210 -33.97 61.58 5.50
C ILE A 210 -33.72 60.33 6.36
N ARG A 211 -34.25 60.23 7.57
CA ARG A 211 -34.14 59.08 8.45
C ARG A 211 -34.68 57.81 7.78
N SER A 212 -35.90 57.86 7.24
CA SER A 212 -36.53 56.70 6.66
C SER A 212 -35.82 56.24 5.39
N GLN A 213 -35.31 57.17 4.56
CA GLN A 213 -34.56 56.84 3.36
C GLN A 213 -33.21 56.20 3.65
N VAL A 214 -32.44 56.76 4.58
CA VAL A 214 -31.10 56.23 4.94
C VAL A 214 -31.21 54.90 5.64
N SER A 215 -32.18 54.71 6.56
CA SER A 215 -32.41 53.45 7.22
C SER A 215 -32.75 52.35 6.23
N ALA A 216 -33.71 52.61 5.33
CA ALA A 216 -34.16 51.63 4.33
C ALA A 216 -33.01 51.21 3.37
N GLU A 217 -32.16 52.17 2.98
CA GLU A 217 -31.05 51.90 2.07
C GLU A 217 -29.94 51.05 2.76
N ILE A 218 -29.61 51.36 4.01
CA ILE A 218 -28.64 50.62 4.77
C ILE A 218 -29.14 49.20 5.10
N ASP A 219 -30.38 49.07 5.52
CA ASP A 219 -31.00 47.78 5.84
C ASP A 219 -31.02 46.86 4.61
N ALA A 220 -31.40 47.41 3.43
CA ALA A 220 -31.41 46.63 2.19
C ALA A 220 -30.01 46.16 1.74
N GLN A 221 -29.00 47.01 1.89
CA GLN A 221 -27.61 46.63 1.53
C GLN A 221 -27.05 45.59 2.49
N LEU A 222 -27.31 45.71 3.79
CA LEU A 222 -26.89 44.72 4.77
C LEU A 222 -27.56 43.36 4.59
N GLU A 223 -28.85 43.36 4.29
CA GLU A 223 -29.63 42.16 4.03
C GLU A 223 -29.13 41.44 2.77
N GLN A 224 -28.83 42.20 1.73
CA GLN A 224 -28.27 41.66 0.48
C GLN A 224 -26.87 41.07 0.68
N LEU A 225 -26.01 41.74 1.45
CA LEU A 225 -24.69 41.29 1.77
C LEU A 225 -24.71 40.01 2.64
N ALA A 226 -25.57 39.98 3.67
CA ALA A 226 -25.76 38.84 4.55
C ALA A 226 -26.23 37.60 3.73
N ALA A 227 -27.18 37.78 2.85
CA ALA A 227 -27.68 36.71 2.01
C ALA A 227 -26.57 36.16 1.08
N GLN A 228 -25.82 37.03 0.40
CA GLN A 228 -24.73 36.61 -0.50
C GLN A 228 -23.63 35.84 0.22
N VAL A 229 -23.22 36.30 1.40
CA VAL A 229 -22.17 35.64 2.20
C VAL A 229 -22.67 34.31 2.74
N ASN A 230 -23.88 34.25 3.29
CA ASN A 230 -24.44 33.02 3.83
C ASN A 230 -24.67 31.96 2.75
N ASP A 231 -25.20 32.35 1.59
CA ASP A 231 -25.40 31.44 0.44
C ASP A 231 -24.08 30.87 -0.08
N ALA A 232 -23.05 31.73 -0.20
CA ALA A 232 -21.72 31.29 -0.66
C ALA A 232 -21.06 30.33 0.33
N VAL A 233 -21.14 30.61 1.63
CA VAL A 233 -20.60 29.74 2.69
C VAL A 233 -21.38 28.42 2.79
N ALA A 234 -22.71 28.48 2.81
CA ALA A 234 -23.55 27.30 2.92
C ALA A 234 -23.37 26.34 1.73
N ALA A 235 -23.33 26.87 0.52
CA ALA A 235 -23.12 26.09 -0.70
C ALA A 235 -21.76 25.38 -0.68
N ARG A 236 -20.70 26.06 -0.24
CA ARG A 236 -19.34 25.52 -0.24
C ARG A 236 -19.11 24.52 0.88
N VAL A 237 -19.58 24.82 2.09
CA VAL A 237 -19.47 23.90 3.24
C VAL A 237 -20.32 22.66 3.03
N GLY A 238 -21.55 22.81 2.54
CA GLY A 238 -22.44 21.68 2.27
C GLY A 238 -21.88 20.71 1.22
N ALA A 239 -21.26 21.25 0.17
CA ALA A 239 -20.61 20.41 -0.86
C ALA A 239 -19.41 19.59 -0.35
N LEU A 240 -18.81 19.98 0.76
CA LEU A 240 -17.59 19.40 1.28
C LEU A 240 -17.82 18.49 2.50
N GLN A 241 -18.92 18.65 3.22
CA GLN A 241 -19.21 17.86 4.42
C GLN A 241 -19.50 16.40 4.14
N GLN A 242 -20.20 16.09 3.06
CA GLN A 242 -20.62 14.72 2.76
C GLN A 242 -19.45 13.83 2.34
N PRO A 243 -18.55 14.26 1.44
CA PRO A 243 -17.32 13.52 1.14
C PRO A 243 -16.41 13.29 2.35
N ALA A 244 -16.31 14.29 3.21
CA ALA A 244 -15.47 14.18 4.38
C ALA A 244 -16.00 13.17 5.41
N ARG A 245 -17.31 13.10 5.63
CA ARG A 245 -17.94 12.06 6.48
C ARG A 245 -17.65 10.66 5.94
N GLN A 246 -17.84 10.44 4.65
CA GLN A 246 -17.57 9.14 4.03
C GLN A 246 -16.10 8.73 4.15
N TYR A 247 -15.17 9.68 4.05
CA TYR A 247 -13.74 9.41 4.27
C TYR A 247 -13.45 8.99 5.71
N PHE A 248 -14.03 9.67 6.71
CA PHE A 248 -13.86 9.32 8.12
C PHE A 248 -14.51 7.99 8.48
N ASP A 249 -15.66 7.68 7.90
CA ASP A 249 -16.32 6.39 8.09
C ASP A 249 -15.46 5.24 7.51
N ALA A 250 -14.89 5.45 6.33
CA ALA A 250 -13.97 4.49 5.72
C ALA A 250 -12.67 4.31 6.52
N LEU A 251 -12.09 5.39 7.04
CA LEU A 251 -10.92 5.35 7.92
C LEU A 251 -11.22 4.59 9.21
N THR A 252 -12.37 4.84 9.83
CA THR A 252 -12.78 4.17 11.05
C THR A 252 -13.04 2.68 10.81
N ALA A 253 -13.63 2.33 9.68
CA ALA A 253 -13.83 0.94 9.28
C ALA A 253 -12.51 0.21 9.04
N THR A 254 -11.55 0.86 8.36
CA THR A 254 -10.20 0.31 8.12
C THR A 254 -9.42 0.13 9.43
N ARG A 255 -9.52 1.11 10.34
CA ARG A 255 -8.96 1.00 11.69
C ARG A 255 -9.53 -0.21 12.45
N GLY A 256 -10.85 -0.36 12.43
CA GLY A 256 -11.51 -1.50 13.10
C GLY A 256 -11.09 -2.85 12.52
N GLN A 257 -10.91 -2.95 11.21
CA GLN A 257 -10.39 -4.15 10.56
C GLN A 257 -8.95 -4.44 10.99
N PHE A 258 -8.10 -3.42 11.06
CA PHE A 258 -6.72 -3.57 11.51
C PHE A 258 -6.64 -4.00 12.98
N GLU A 259 -7.40 -3.38 13.87
CA GLU A 259 -7.45 -3.72 15.30
C GLU A 259 -7.95 -5.17 15.50
N ALA A 260 -8.97 -5.59 14.75
CA ALA A 260 -9.48 -6.96 14.77
C ALA A 260 -8.43 -7.98 14.29
N TRP A 261 -7.76 -7.68 13.18
CA TRP A 261 -6.66 -8.50 12.65
C TRP A 261 -5.50 -8.59 13.63
N PHE A 262 -5.10 -7.46 14.23
CA PHE A 262 -4.00 -7.41 15.19
C PHE A 262 -4.33 -8.17 16.49
N ALA A 263 -5.58 -8.06 16.97
CA ALA A 263 -6.06 -8.84 18.11
C ALA A 263 -6.03 -10.35 17.84
N GLU A 264 -6.34 -10.77 16.62
CA GLU A 264 -6.23 -12.17 16.22
C GLU A 264 -4.78 -12.63 16.16
N LEU A 265 -3.88 -11.77 15.65
CA LEU A 265 -2.44 -12.00 15.65
C LEU A 265 -1.89 -12.18 17.08
N GLN A 266 -2.32 -11.33 18.01
CA GLN A 266 -1.95 -11.44 19.43
C GLN A 266 -2.48 -12.73 20.06
N ARG A 267 -3.70 -13.14 19.75
CA ARG A 267 -4.26 -14.43 20.21
C ARG A 267 -3.48 -15.63 19.69
N LEU A 268 -3.04 -15.57 18.43
CA LEU A 268 -2.22 -16.63 17.82
C LEU A 268 -0.81 -16.68 18.43
N ALA A 269 -0.20 -15.53 18.69
CA ALA A 269 1.10 -15.43 19.36
C ALA A 269 1.04 -15.88 20.82
N ALA A 270 0.00 -15.51 21.55
CA ALA A 270 -0.20 -15.92 22.93
C ALA A 270 -0.29 -17.45 23.08
N ARG A 271 -0.82 -18.16 22.07
CA ARG A 271 -0.83 -19.63 22.03
C ARG A 271 0.55 -20.27 21.89
N ARG A 272 1.56 -19.48 21.46
CA ARG A 272 2.95 -19.93 21.29
C ARG A 272 3.90 -19.35 22.34
N ALA A 273 3.39 -18.68 23.37
CA ALA A 273 4.15 -17.95 24.37
C ALA A 273 5.04 -16.81 23.81
N ASP A 274 4.76 -16.35 22.61
CA ASP A 274 5.41 -15.20 22.02
C ASP A 274 4.68 -13.92 22.43
N ARG A 275 5.44 -12.89 22.80
CA ARG A 275 4.90 -11.58 23.14
C ARG A 275 5.00 -10.67 21.93
N ILE A 276 3.86 -10.33 21.32
CA ILE A 276 3.80 -9.28 20.32
C ILE A 276 3.60 -7.94 21.06
N PRO A 277 4.33 -6.88 20.70
CA PRO A 277 4.11 -5.55 21.24
C PRO A 277 2.66 -5.10 21.01
N ASP A 278 2.19 -4.20 21.85
CA ASP A 278 0.86 -3.61 21.66
C ASP A 278 0.76 -2.91 20.29
N PRO A 279 -0.44 -2.89 19.69
CA PRO A 279 -0.64 -2.25 18.41
C PRO A 279 -0.27 -0.77 18.47
N PRO A 280 0.24 -0.19 17.40
CA PRO A 280 0.42 1.24 17.33
C PRO A 280 -0.92 1.94 17.59
N THR A 281 -0.91 2.94 18.46
CA THR A 281 -2.08 3.75 18.71
C THR A 281 -2.33 4.64 17.50
N PHE A 282 -3.45 4.45 16.85
CA PHE A 282 -3.89 5.38 15.82
C PHE A 282 -4.38 6.68 16.48
N PRO A 283 -3.90 7.83 16.03
CA PRO A 283 -4.42 9.08 16.52
C PRO A 283 -5.94 9.16 16.25
N GLU A 284 -6.68 9.47 17.27
CA GLU A 284 -8.11 9.78 17.09
C GLU A 284 -8.23 11.10 16.34
N PRO A 285 -9.17 11.18 15.40
CA PRO A 285 -9.44 12.45 14.75
C PRO A 285 -9.79 13.49 15.82
N PRO A 286 -9.27 14.72 15.72
CA PRO A 286 -9.58 15.76 16.68
C PRO A 286 -11.10 15.89 16.84
N PRO A 287 -11.63 15.87 18.08
CA PRO A 287 -13.08 15.95 18.32
C PRO A 287 -13.71 17.23 17.76
N GLU A 288 -12.90 18.27 17.59
CA GLU A 288 -13.27 19.53 16.96
C GLU A 288 -13.59 19.35 15.47
N LEU A 289 -12.84 18.48 14.79
CA LEU A 289 -13.02 18.20 13.37
C LEU A 289 -14.29 17.38 13.12
N LEU A 290 -14.60 16.43 14.01
CA LEU A 290 -15.84 15.65 13.93
C LEU A 290 -17.07 16.54 14.18
N ARG A 291 -17.00 17.45 15.15
CA ARG A 291 -18.07 18.43 15.41
C ARG A 291 -18.28 19.37 14.23
N ALA A 292 -17.19 19.88 13.63
CA ALA A 292 -17.28 20.74 12.44
C ALA A 292 -17.91 20.05 11.22
N LEU A 293 -17.84 18.71 11.15
CA LEU A 293 -18.50 17.93 10.11
C LEU A 293 -19.98 17.64 10.39
N GLU A 294 -20.38 17.69 11.65
CA GLU A 294 -21.77 17.45 12.09
C GLU A 294 -22.59 18.74 12.16
N GLU A 295 -21.95 19.84 12.49
CA GLU A 295 -22.61 21.13 12.62
C GLU A 295 -22.81 21.77 11.25
N GLN A 296 -24.05 22.17 10.95
CA GLN A 296 -24.28 23.10 9.85
C GLN A 296 -23.59 24.42 10.20
N PRO A 297 -22.90 25.06 9.25
CA PRO A 297 -22.32 26.37 9.51
C PRO A 297 -23.44 27.26 10.01
N ALA A 298 -23.26 27.80 11.20
CA ALA A 298 -24.17 28.79 11.71
C ALA A 298 -24.24 29.93 10.68
N PRO A 299 -25.42 30.37 10.33
CA PRO A 299 -25.53 31.54 9.48
C PRO A 299 -24.75 32.68 10.09
N ILE A 300 -23.98 33.37 9.29
CA ILE A 300 -23.26 34.56 9.73
C ILE A 300 -24.34 35.59 10.02
N GLU A 301 -24.63 35.79 11.28
CA GLU A 301 -25.53 36.86 11.69
C GLU A 301 -24.77 38.18 11.62
N ILE A 302 -25.05 38.94 10.57
CA ILE A 302 -24.65 40.34 10.53
C ILE A 302 -25.65 41.03 11.45
N PRO A 303 -25.23 41.58 12.61
CA PRO A 303 -26.19 42.21 13.49
C PRO A 303 -26.81 43.41 12.79
N MET A 304 -28.06 43.25 12.38
CA MET A 304 -28.86 44.30 11.69
C MET A 304 -29.39 45.34 12.62
N ASN A 305 -28.81 45.51 13.81
CA ASN A 305 -29.22 46.54 14.76
C ASN A 305 -28.51 47.87 14.51
N LEU A 306 -28.73 48.44 13.33
CA LEU A 306 -28.46 49.87 13.14
C LEU A 306 -29.61 50.65 13.76
N GLU A 307 -29.60 50.87 15.06
CA GLU A 307 -30.48 51.82 15.67
C GLU A 307 -30.06 53.24 15.28
N LEU A 308 -30.72 53.75 14.20
CA LEU A 308 -30.61 55.16 13.87
C LEU A 308 -31.44 55.94 14.91
N ARG A 309 -30.86 56.27 16.06
CA ARG A 309 -31.48 57.09 17.07
C ARG A 309 -31.40 58.55 16.66
N ILE A 310 -32.35 58.97 15.80
CA ILE A 310 -32.61 60.37 15.61
C ILE A 310 -33.74 60.70 16.59
N THR A 311 -33.40 61.32 17.68
CA THR A 311 -34.39 61.79 18.63
C THR A 311 -35.01 63.08 18.08
N PRO A 312 -36.30 63.08 17.68
CA PRO A 312 -36.94 64.33 17.23
C PRO A 312 -36.94 65.32 18.40
N PRO A 313 -36.64 66.60 18.16
CA PRO A 313 -36.69 67.59 19.18
C PRO A 313 -38.11 67.73 19.69
N SER A 314 -38.35 67.48 20.98
CA SER A 314 -39.60 67.79 21.61
C SER A 314 -39.79 69.31 21.59
N ARG A 315 -41.03 69.79 21.47
CA ARG A 315 -41.34 71.27 21.51
C ARG A 315 -40.70 71.99 22.74
N ALA A 316 -40.46 71.27 23.81
CA ALA A 316 -39.72 71.76 24.99
C ALA A 316 -38.19 71.83 24.78
N ALA A 317 -37.67 71.05 23.77
CA ALA A 317 -36.25 71.04 23.40
C ALA A 317 -35.93 72.06 22.28
N LEU A 318 -36.94 72.75 21.77
CA LEU A 318 -36.77 73.86 20.83
C LEU A 318 -36.04 75.05 21.44
N ASP A 319 -36.02 75.11 22.77
CA ASP A 319 -35.27 76.15 23.48
C ASP A 319 -33.86 75.77 23.87
N ALA A 320 -33.54 74.47 23.85
CA ALA A 320 -32.21 73.93 24.14
C ALA A 320 -31.77 73.01 23.03
N LEU A 321 -31.58 73.48 21.82
CA LEU A 321 -31.24 72.72 20.64
C LEU A 321 -29.99 71.89 20.78
N ALA A 322 -30.16 70.70 21.29
CA ALA A 322 -29.25 69.61 21.06
C ALA A 322 -29.95 68.63 20.08
N VAL A 323 -29.56 68.63 18.84
CA VAL A 323 -29.84 67.51 17.92
C VAL A 323 -29.13 66.30 18.54
N GLY A 324 -29.89 65.28 18.94
CA GLY A 324 -29.36 64.08 19.58
C GLY A 324 -28.23 63.44 18.81
N ASP A 325 -27.30 62.79 19.50
CA ASP A 325 -26.21 62.03 18.87
C ASP A 325 -26.79 60.88 18.09
N VAL A 326 -26.42 60.78 16.84
CA VAL A 326 -26.70 59.62 15.99
C VAL A 326 -25.52 58.67 16.18
N ASP A 327 -25.70 57.60 16.96
CA ASP A 327 -24.72 56.56 17.09
C ASP A 327 -24.95 55.47 16.07
N LEU A 328 -24.19 55.55 14.96
CA LEU A 328 -24.20 54.59 13.89
C LEU A 328 -23.05 53.63 14.12
N GLN A 329 -23.33 52.43 14.63
CA GLN A 329 -22.33 51.41 14.80
C GLN A 329 -22.31 50.49 13.55
N VAL A 330 -21.16 50.40 12.89
CA VAL A 330 -20.93 49.48 11.82
C VAL A 330 -20.56 48.13 12.42
N PRO A 331 -21.29 47.05 12.14
CA PRO A 331 -20.97 45.73 12.67
C PRO A 331 -19.61 45.24 12.14
N LYS A 332 -18.82 44.62 13.01
CA LYS A 332 -17.63 43.88 12.62
C LYS A 332 -18.05 42.50 12.11
N LEU A 333 -17.67 42.19 10.88
CA LEU A 333 -17.86 40.86 10.32
C LEU A 333 -16.78 39.93 10.90
N GLU A 334 -17.16 39.03 11.80
CA GLU A 334 -16.32 37.90 12.21
C GLU A 334 -16.69 36.70 11.36
N VAL A 335 -15.87 36.42 10.33
CA VAL A 335 -16.02 35.22 9.53
C VAL A 335 -15.28 34.09 10.25
N PRO A 336 -15.96 33.02 10.67
CA PRO A 336 -15.29 31.88 11.28
C PRO A 336 -14.28 31.27 10.31
N ASP A 337 -13.16 30.75 10.85
CA ASP A 337 -12.21 29.97 10.07
C ASP A 337 -12.91 28.69 9.60
N ALA A 338 -13.28 28.68 8.33
CA ALA A 338 -13.94 27.52 7.73
C ALA A 338 -12.93 26.37 7.58
N VAL A 339 -13.15 25.28 8.31
CA VAL A 339 -12.49 24.00 8.02
C VAL A 339 -13.12 23.44 6.76
N VAL A 340 -12.41 23.54 5.66
CA VAL A 340 -12.85 23.04 4.35
C VAL A 340 -12.34 21.62 4.16
N PRO A 341 -13.19 20.59 4.24
CA PRO A 341 -12.82 19.26 3.84
C PRO A 341 -12.76 19.20 2.31
N ALA A 342 -11.65 18.75 1.75
CA ALA A 342 -11.56 18.52 0.31
C ALA A 342 -12.36 17.29 -0.08
N ALA A 343 -12.99 17.32 -1.26
CA ALA A 343 -13.56 16.12 -1.87
C ALA A 343 -12.50 15.03 -1.92
N SER A 344 -12.80 13.84 -1.39
CA SER A 344 -11.79 12.81 -1.24
C SER A 344 -11.64 12.00 -2.53
N LEU A 345 -10.43 12.04 -3.10
CA LEU A 345 -10.02 11.07 -4.10
C LEU A 345 -9.60 9.79 -3.36
N GLY A 346 -10.35 8.71 -3.53
CA GLY A 346 -10.02 7.39 -3.02
C GLY A 346 -9.03 6.66 -3.93
N VAL A 347 -8.30 5.69 -3.37
CA VAL A 347 -7.53 4.70 -4.12
C VAL A 347 -8.10 3.34 -3.76
N GLU A 348 -8.71 2.66 -4.72
CA GLU A 348 -9.25 1.32 -4.54
C GLU A 348 -8.27 0.30 -5.12
N GLU A 349 -7.66 -0.50 -4.27
CA GLU A 349 -6.79 -1.59 -4.71
C GLU A 349 -7.64 -2.80 -5.13
N ILE A 350 -7.40 -3.30 -6.33
CA ILE A 350 -8.09 -4.46 -6.89
C ILE A 350 -7.03 -5.51 -7.22
N GLY A 351 -7.15 -6.69 -6.60
CA GLY A 351 -6.33 -7.84 -6.96
C GLY A 351 -6.68 -8.36 -8.35
N ILE A 352 -5.67 -8.69 -9.14
CA ILE A 352 -5.87 -9.31 -10.45
C ILE A 352 -6.50 -10.68 -10.28
N ASP A 353 -7.35 -11.05 -11.22
CA ASP A 353 -8.12 -12.31 -11.26
C ASP A 353 -9.07 -12.51 -10.06
N GLY A 354 -9.44 -11.43 -9.37
CA GLY A 354 -10.30 -11.50 -8.18
C GLY A 354 -9.60 -12.07 -6.95
N GLY A 355 -8.28 -12.17 -6.99
CA GLY A 355 -7.46 -12.56 -5.84
C GLY A 355 -7.52 -11.51 -4.72
N PRO A 356 -7.19 -11.89 -3.48
CA PRO A 356 -7.19 -10.97 -2.36
C PRO A 356 -6.13 -9.88 -2.56
N THR A 357 -6.48 -8.65 -2.26
CA THR A 357 -5.54 -7.51 -2.22
C THR A 357 -4.59 -7.60 -1.01
N THR A 358 -5.00 -8.30 0.03
CA THR A 358 -4.19 -8.57 1.23
C THR A 358 -3.71 -10.01 1.23
N ILE A 359 -2.40 -10.21 1.25
CA ILE A 359 -1.78 -11.55 1.32
C ILE A 359 -1.61 -11.93 2.79
N ASN A 360 -2.01 -13.15 3.14
CA ASN A 360 -1.54 -13.76 4.37
C ASN A 360 -0.02 -14.00 4.23
N THR A 361 0.77 -13.50 5.18
CA THR A 361 2.23 -13.64 5.18
C THR A 361 2.69 -15.10 5.02
N PHE A 362 1.87 -16.04 5.48
CA PHE A 362 2.16 -17.46 5.35
C PHE A 362 1.91 -18.02 3.93
N ASP A 363 1.14 -17.34 3.07
CA ASP A 363 0.86 -17.83 1.72
C ASP A 363 2.13 -17.89 0.86
N GLN A 364 3.07 -16.95 1.06
CA GLN A 364 4.39 -16.97 0.41
C GLN A 364 5.39 -17.89 1.14
N ASN A 365 5.45 -17.81 2.48
CA ASN A 365 6.50 -18.45 3.25
C ASN A 365 6.27 -19.96 3.42
N ALA A 366 5.02 -20.41 3.64
CA ALA A 366 4.75 -21.82 3.89
C ALA A 366 5.09 -22.73 2.69
N PRO A 367 4.71 -22.40 1.42
CA PRO A 367 5.16 -23.16 0.26
C PRO A 367 6.67 -23.15 0.12
N GLY A 368 7.31 -21.99 0.29
CA GLY A 368 8.76 -21.84 0.13
C GLY A 368 9.57 -22.68 1.12
N PHE A 369 9.21 -22.64 2.41
CA PHE A 369 9.82 -23.50 3.40
C PHE A 369 9.49 -24.97 3.15
N SER A 370 8.27 -25.30 2.73
CA SER A 370 7.90 -26.67 2.39
C SER A 370 8.78 -27.24 1.28
N VAL A 371 9.01 -26.46 0.20
CA VAL A 371 9.91 -26.84 -0.88
C VAL A 371 11.34 -27.00 -0.37
N THR A 372 11.83 -26.05 0.42
CA THR A 372 13.21 -26.09 0.97
C THR A 372 13.46 -27.36 1.79
N PHE A 373 12.59 -27.62 2.78
CA PHE A 373 12.75 -28.78 3.65
C PHE A 373 12.46 -30.10 2.93
N MET A 374 11.55 -30.13 1.98
CA MET A 374 11.34 -31.30 1.13
C MET A 374 12.58 -31.60 0.28
N LEU A 375 13.17 -30.59 -0.37
CA LEU A 375 14.40 -30.77 -1.16
C LEU A 375 15.56 -31.29 -0.32
N LEU A 376 15.76 -30.72 0.88
CA LEU A 376 16.77 -31.23 1.84
C LEU A 376 16.49 -32.67 2.22
N GLY A 377 15.23 -32.99 2.56
CA GLY A 377 14.81 -34.33 2.94
C GLY A 377 15.00 -35.34 1.80
N MET A 378 14.64 -34.96 0.56
CA MET A 378 14.82 -35.82 -0.60
C MET A 378 16.30 -36.01 -0.92
N LEU A 379 17.07 -34.95 -0.96
CA LEU A 379 18.50 -35.00 -1.27
C LEU A 379 19.23 -35.87 -0.25
N PHE A 380 19.07 -35.62 1.05
CA PHE A 380 19.71 -36.41 2.08
C PHE A 380 19.20 -37.85 2.11
N GLY A 381 17.88 -38.04 2.01
CA GLY A 381 17.26 -39.36 2.02
C GLY A 381 17.71 -40.25 0.88
N VAL A 382 17.85 -39.70 -0.32
CA VAL A 382 18.36 -40.44 -1.49
C VAL A 382 19.87 -40.66 -1.37
N SER A 383 20.63 -39.57 -1.10
CA SER A 383 22.11 -39.65 -1.11
C SER A 383 22.66 -40.55 -0.02
N LEU A 384 22.24 -40.31 1.23
CA LEU A 384 22.70 -41.12 2.38
C LEU A 384 22.21 -42.55 2.21
N GLY A 385 20.94 -42.76 1.81
CA GLY A 385 20.40 -44.09 1.62
C GLY A 385 21.15 -44.94 0.57
N LEU A 386 21.65 -44.31 -0.50
CA LEU A 386 22.45 -44.99 -1.51
C LEU A 386 23.91 -45.26 -1.03
N LEU A 387 24.50 -44.31 -0.27
CA LEU A 387 25.86 -44.48 0.25
C LEU A 387 25.87 -45.48 1.39
N ASP A 388 24.91 -45.46 2.32
CA ASP A 388 24.79 -46.42 3.43
C ASP A 388 24.72 -47.86 2.91
N GLU A 389 23.93 -48.10 1.84
CA GLU A 389 23.85 -49.45 1.25
C GLU A 389 25.15 -49.93 0.60
N ARG A 390 25.90 -48.97 0.05
CA ARG A 390 27.22 -49.27 -0.48
C ARG A 390 28.17 -49.64 0.66
N ASP A 391 28.21 -48.81 1.71
CA ASP A 391 29.10 -48.98 2.85
C ASP A 391 28.78 -50.25 3.68
N TRP A 392 27.50 -50.64 3.73
CA TRP A 392 27.05 -51.87 4.40
C TRP A 392 27.17 -53.13 3.56
N GLY A 393 27.62 -53.01 2.26
CA GLY A 393 27.74 -54.12 1.34
C GLY A 393 26.40 -54.72 0.91
N THR A 394 25.29 -54.09 1.30
CA THR A 394 23.94 -54.54 0.89
C THR A 394 23.70 -54.34 -0.60
N PHE A 395 24.34 -53.33 -1.19
CA PHE A 395 24.30 -53.10 -2.62
C PHE A 395 24.89 -54.26 -3.45
N ASP A 396 26.00 -54.84 -3.00
CA ASP A 396 26.64 -55.98 -3.66
C ASP A 396 25.79 -57.26 -3.53
N ARG A 397 25.13 -57.45 -2.39
CA ARG A 397 24.19 -58.55 -2.18
C ARG A 397 22.97 -58.45 -3.09
N VAL A 398 22.42 -57.22 -3.28
CA VAL A 398 21.29 -56.99 -4.20
C VAL A 398 21.74 -57.11 -5.65
N ARG A 399 22.98 -56.75 -5.99
CA ARG A 399 23.58 -56.88 -7.30
C ARG A 399 23.81 -58.34 -7.72
N SER A 400 23.90 -59.29 -6.77
CA SER A 400 23.95 -60.73 -7.05
C SER A 400 22.58 -61.30 -7.46
N LEU A 401 21.48 -60.55 -7.31
CA LEU A 401 20.16 -60.94 -7.80
C LEU A 401 20.07 -60.77 -9.33
N PRO A 402 19.26 -61.56 -10.04
CA PRO A 402 19.08 -61.46 -11.48
C PRO A 402 18.19 -60.23 -11.85
N VAL A 403 18.48 -59.06 -11.26
CA VAL A 403 17.77 -57.83 -11.49
C VAL A 403 18.75 -56.76 -11.98
N PRO A 404 18.46 -56.04 -13.05
CA PRO A 404 19.31 -54.96 -13.52
C PRO A 404 19.51 -53.89 -12.45
N ALA A 405 20.76 -53.49 -12.17
CA ALA A 405 21.09 -52.48 -11.15
C ALA A 405 20.27 -51.16 -11.29
N ARG A 406 19.92 -50.78 -12.54
CA ARG A 406 19.08 -49.63 -12.86
C ARG A 406 17.69 -49.74 -12.19
N ASN A 407 17.10 -50.95 -12.17
CA ASN A 407 15.76 -51.16 -11.61
C ASN A 407 15.79 -51.03 -10.08
N ILE A 408 16.90 -51.40 -9.44
CA ILE A 408 17.09 -51.27 -8.01
C ILE A 408 17.17 -49.77 -7.65
N VAL A 409 18.00 -49.01 -8.34
CA VAL A 409 18.13 -47.57 -8.13
C VAL A 409 16.80 -46.85 -8.41
N LEU A 410 16.15 -47.16 -9.52
CA LEU A 410 14.84 -46.55 -9.84
C LEU A 410 13.77 -46.92 -8.84
N GLY A 411 13.72 -48.14 -8.33
CA GLY A 411 12.78 -48.55 -7.27
C GLY A 411 12.96 -47.74 -5.98
N LYS A 412 14.21 -47.48 -5.60
CA LYS A 412 14.51 -46.64 -4.45
C LYS A 412 14.14 -45.16 -4.67
N LEU A 413 14.48 -44.64 -5.85
CA LEU A 413 14.10 -43.30 -6.22
C LEU A 413 12.56 -43.16 -6.20
N ALA A 414 11.83 -44.14 -6.72
CA ALA A 414 10.37 -44.15 -6.72
C ALA A 414 9.78 -44.17 -5.29
N SER A 415 10.34 -44.98 -4.38
CA SER A 415 9.89 -44.98 -2.98
C SER A 415 10.15 -43.63 -2.29
N ARG A 416 11.31 -43.02 -2.51
CA ARG A 416 11.63 -41.69 -1.96
C ARG A 416 10.77 -40.62 -2.56
N PHE A 417 10.53 -40.68 -3.87
CA PHE A 417 9.61 -39.78 -4.57
C PHE A 417 8.20 -39.83 -3.95
N ALA A 418 7.65 -41.02 -3.68
CA ALA A 418 6.36 -41.17 -3.04
C ALA A 418 6.34 -40.54 -1.63
N VAL A 419 7.42 -40.74 -0.85
CA VAL A 419 7.58 -40.08 0.46
C VAL A 419 7.63 -38.56 0.33
N GLY A 420 8.33 -38.03 -0.67
CA GLY A 420 8.41 -36.57 -0.90
C GLY A 420 7.07 -35.97 -1.28
N VAL A 421 6.31 -36.64 -2.14
CA VAL A 421 4.93 -36.20 -2.47
C VAL A 421 4.04 -36.20 -1.23
N ALA A 422 4.07 -37.29 -0.44
CA ALA A 422 3.31 -37.37 0.81
C ALA A 422 3.73 -36.28 1.80
N GLN A 423 5.05 -36.01 1.95
CA GLN A 423 5.57 -34.94 2.79
C GLN A 423 5.03 -33.57 2.37
N MET A 424 5.05 -33.25 1.09
CA MET A 424 4.51 -31.97 0.60
C MET A 424 3.02 -31.83 0.87
N ILE A 425 2.24 -32.89 0.61
CA ILE A 425 0.81 -32.90 0.90
C ILE A 425 0.55 -32.65 2.40
N VAL A 426 1.30 -33.32 3.27
CA VAL A 426 1.19 -33.14 4.73
C VAL A 426 1.56 -31.71 5.13
N LEU A 427 2.66 -31.15 4.60
CA LEU A 427 3.10 -29.79 4.91
C LEU A 427 2.06 -28.73 4.46
N PHE A 428 1.48 -28.90 3.28
CA PHE A 428 0.40 -28.03 2.81
C PHE A 428 -0.89 -28.20 3.62
N ALA A 429 -1.24 -29.41 4.01
CA ALA A 429 -2.39 -29.68 4.87
C ALA A 429 -2.20 -29.04 6.26
N VAL A 430 -1.01 -29.15 6.85
CA VAL A 430 -0.65 -28.49 8.11
C VAL A 430 -0.65 -26.97 7.94
N GLY A 431 -0.09 -26.45 6.85
CA GLY A 431 -0.12 -25.03 6.50
C GLY A 431 -1.55 -24.48 6.43
N PHE A 432 -2.43 -25.21 5.77
CA PHE A 432 -3.86 -24.86 5.70
C PHE A 432 -4.54 -24.91 7.09
N ALA A 433 -4.31 -25.97 7.85
CA ALA A 433 -4.99 -26.19 9.13
C ALA A 433 -4.53 -25.22 10.23
N LEU A 434 -3.21 -24.93 10.31
CA LEU A 434 -2.62 -24.12 11.38
C LEU A 434 -2.43 -22.65 10.99
N PHE A 435 -2.01 -22.38 9.77
CA PHE A 435 -1.66 -21.05 9.32
C PHE A 435 -2.71 -20.44 8.37
N ARG A 436 -3.76 -21.20 8.05
CA ARG A 436 -4.85 -20.78 7.16
C ARG A 436 -4.34 -20.27 5.81
N ILE A 437 -3.31 -20.93 5.27
CA ILE A 437 -2.81 -20.59 3.94
C ILE A 437 -3.90 -20.81 2.90
N SER A 438 -3.94 -19.95 1.89
CA SER A 438 -4.83 -20.15 0.74
C SER A 438 -4.32 -21.32 -0.08
N LEU A 439 -5.18 -22.28 -0.41
CA LEU A 439 -4.86 -23.34 -1.38
C LEU A 439 -5.31 -22.99 -2.79
N GLY A 440 -5.78 -21.74 -2.98
CA GLY A 440 -6.32 -21.28 -4.26
C GLY A 440 -7.69 -21.88 -4.59
N PRO A 441 -8.31 -21.45 -5.70
CA PRO A 441 -9.64 -21.88 -6.10
C PRO A 441 -9.70 -23.35 -6.55
N GLN A 442 -8.57 -23.94 -6.92
CA GLN A 442 -8.46 -25.32 -7.39
C GLN A 442 -7.30 -26.06 -6.69
N PRO A 443 -7.48 -26.50 -5.40
CA PRO A 443 -6.41 -27.10 -4.60
C PRO A 443 -5.72 -28.31 -5.24
N TRP A 444 -6.44 -29.09 -6.07
CA TRP A 444 -5.87 -30.23 -6.78
C TRP A 444 -4.76 -29.83 -7.77
N GLY A 445 -4.81 -28.60 -8.29
CA GLY A 445 -3.79 -28.05 -9.18
C GLY A 445 -2.40 -28.00 -8.54
N LEU A 446 -2.31 -27.91 -7.20
CA LEU A 446 -1.06 -27.92 -6.45
C LEU A 446 -0.29 -29.23 -6.57
N LEU A 447 -0.97 -30.33 -6.90
CA LEU A 447 -0.31 -31.62 -7.11
C LEU A 447 0.67 -31.57 -8.29
N LEU A 448 0.41 -30.75 -9.30
CA LEU A 448 1.25 -30.63 -10.47
C LEU A 448 2.68 -30.15 -10.13
N PRO A 449 2.87 -28.93 -9.54
CA PRO A 449 4.18 -28.48 -9.15
C PRO A 449 4.78 -29.32 -8.01
N ILE A 450 3.98 -29.90 -7.12
CA ILE A 450 4.48 -30.83 -6.08
C ILE A 450 5.16 -32.02 -6.74
N VAL A 451 4.51 -32.70 -7.66
CA VAL A 451 5.11 -33.85 -8.39
C VAL A 451 6.38 -33.43 -9.12
N GLY A 452 6.37 -32.27 -9.80
CA GLY A 452 7.52 -31.75 -10.50
C GLY A 452 8.73 -31.48 -9.60
N ILE A 453 8.54 -30.74 -8.51
CA ILE A 453 9.66 -30.36 -7.63
C ILE A 453 10.18 -31.55 -6.80
N VAL A 454 9.32 -32.48 -6.39
CA VAL A 454 9.73 -33.70 -5.70
C VAL A 454 10.57 -34.57 -6.64
N PHE A 455 10.22 -34.64 -7.93
CA PHE A 455 11.02 -35.35 -8.93
C PHE A 455 12.42 -34.72 -9.09
N VAL A 456 12.49 -33.39 -9.13
CA VAL A 456 13.76 -32.66 -9.13
C VAL A 456 14.61 -33.02 -7.89
N GLY A 457 14.02 -32.90 -6.70
CA GLY A 457 14.72 -33.19 -5.43
C GLY A 457 15.25 -34.63 -5.35
N THR A 458 14.44 -35.58 -5.81
CA THR A 458 14.83 -37.00 -5.89
C THR A 458 16.00 -37.20 -6.84
N ALA A 459 15.98 -36.55 -8.01
CA ALA A 459 17.04 -36.64 -9.01
C ALA A 459 18.33 -35.93 -8.56
N LEU A 460 18.22 -34.78 -7.88
CA LEU A 460 19.38 -34.11 -7.25
C LEU A 460 20.05 -34.97 -6.19
N GLY A 461 19.27 -35.68 -5.38
CA GLY A 461 19.81 -36.63 -4.42
C GLY A 461 20.69 -37.72 -5.07
N LEU A 462 20.30 -38.20 -6.24
CA LEU A 462 21.13 -39.15 -7.01
C LEU A 462 22.42 -38.51 -7.51
N ILE A 463 22.39 -37.27 -7.98
CA ILE A 463 23.60 -36.53 -8.40
C ILE A 463 24.56 -36.40 -7.20
N VAL A 464 24.05 -35.93 -6.05
CA VAL A 464 24.88 -35.74 -4.86
C VAL A 464 25.43 -37.08 -4.36
N ALA A 465 24.66 -38.17 -4.39
CA ALA A 465 25.14 -39.50 -4.12
C ALA A 465 26.30 -39.91 -5.03
N ALA A 466 26.25 -39.49 -6.31
CA ALA A 466 27.28 -39.82 -7.30
C ALA A 466 28.56 -38.99 -7.15
N ILE A 467 28.47 -37.71 -6.69
CA ILE A 467 29.64 -36.82 -6.63
C ILE A 467 30.23 -36.68 -5.23
N ALA A 468 29.46 -36.91 -4.14
CA ALA A 468 29.94 -36.75 -2.80
C ALA A 468 31.14 -37.73 -2.51
N PRO A 469 32.26 -37.18 -2.00
CA PRO A 469 33.45 -38.00 -1.79
C PRO A 469 33.26 -38.98 -0.62
N SER A 470 32.49 -38.61 0.39
CA SER A 470 32.18 -39.42 1.57
C SER A 470 30.74 -39.19 2.02
N ARG A 471 30.26 -40.03 2.93
CA ARG A 471 28.95 -39.87 3.56
C ARG A 471 28.84 -38.53 4.29
N ASP A 472 29.89 -38.13 5.02
CA ASP A 472 29.91 -36.91 5.81
C ASP A 472 29.92 -35.64 4.97
N ALA A 473 30.35 -35.74 3.71
CA ALA A 473 30.30 -34.62 2.74
C ALA A 473 28.92 -34.37 2.17
N VAL A 474 27.98 -35.32 2.28
CA VAL A 474 26.62 -35.19 1.70
C VAL A 474 25.85 -34.04 2.33
N VAL A 475 25.87 -33.96 3.67
CA VAL A 475 25.08 -32.94 4.39
C VAL A 475 25.58 -31.52 4.09
N PRO A 476 26.88 -31.19 4.22
CA PRO A 476 27.39 -29.86 3.87
C PRO A 476 27.13 -29.52 2.41
N LEU A 477 27.47 -30.41 1.48
CA LEU A 477 27.30 -30.19 0.04
C LEU A 477 25.82 -29.96 -0.34
N GLY A 478 24.95 -30.82 0.17
CA GLY A 478 23.53 -30.74 -0.08
C GLY A 478 22.88 -29.51 0.54
N SER A 479 23.30 -29.15 1.76
CA SER A 479 22.78 -27.95 2.43
C SER A 479 23.13 -26.68 1.66
N VAL A 480 24.39 -26.51 1.24
CA VAL A 480 24.81 -25.35 0.44
C VAL A 480 24.02 -25.28 -0.85
N LEU A 481 23.91 -26.42 -1.56
CA LEU A 481 23.18 -26.48 -2.82
C LEU A 481 21.71 -26.07 -2.65
N ILE A 482 20.99 -26.71 -1.72
CA ILE A 482 19.54 -26.46 -1.55
C ILE A 482 19.28 -25.08 -0.96
N VAL A 483 20.06 -24.65 0.04
CA VAL A 483 19.90 -23.32 0.65
C VAL A 483 20.11 -22.21 -0.39
N THR A 484 21.15 -22.33 -1.23
CA THR A 484 21.39 -21.37 -2.30
C THR A 484 20.25 -21.40 -3.33
N MET A 485 19.81 -22.58 -3.76
CA MET A 485 18.67 -22.72 -4.68
C MET A 485 17.37 -22.16 -4.11
N ALA A 486 17.12 -22.37 -2.82
CA ALA A 486 15.94 -21.86 -2.13
C ALA A 486 15.97 -20.34 -2.00
N ALA A 487 17.12 -19.79 -1.59
CA ALA A 487 17.28 -18.35 -1.41
C ALA A 487 17.16 -17.61 -2.75
N VAL A 488 17.90 -18.03 -3.77
CA VAL A 488 17.89 -17.41 -5.12
C VAL A 488 16.60 -17.72 -5.88
N GLY A 489 15.97 -18.85 -5.61
CA GLY A 489 14.76 -19.29 -6.32
C GLY A 489 13.44 -18.82 -5.73
N GLY A 490 13.45 -17.85 -4.82
CA GLY A 490 12.22 -17.22 -4.32
C GLY A 490 11.47 -18.02 -3.27
N CYS A 491 12.11 -19.03 -2.61
CA CYS A 491 11.45 -19.80 -1.56
C CYS A 491 11.33 -19.04 -0.24
N TRP A 492 12.28 -18.16 0.08
CA TRP A 492 12.32 -17.47 1.38
C TRP A 492 11.78 -16.04 1.30
N TRP A 493 11.93 -15.41 0.16
CA TRP A 493 11.41 -14.08 -0.14
C TRP A 493 10.91 -14.04 -1.59
N PRO A 494 10.04 -13.11 -1.92
CA PRO A 494 9.59 -12.95 -3.31
C PRO A 494 10.76 -12.62 -4.23
N ILE A 495 10.81 -13.27 -5.39
CA ILE A 495 11.86 -13.06 -6.41
C ILE A 495 11.96 -11.60 -6.88
N ASP A 496 10.88 -10.84 -6.74
CA ASP A 496 10.80 -9.44 -7.17
C ASP A 496 11.70 -8.50 -6.36
N ILE A 497 12.07 -8.88 -5.13
CA ILE A 497 13.02 -8.10 -4.34
C ILE A 497 14.48 -8.30 -4.79
N GLU A 498 14.72 -9.32 -5.63
CA GLU A 498 16.06 -9.63 -6.10
C GLU A 498 16.50 -8.72 -7.25
N PRO A 499 17.81 -8.40 -7.34
CA PRO A 499 18.37 -7.70 -8.46
C PRO A 499 18.06 -8.36 -9.83
N ARG A 500 17.94 -7.56 -10.90
CA ARG A 500 17.60 -8.07 -12.25
C ARG A 500 18.50 -9.22 -12.71
N TRP A 501 19.81 -9.09 -12.49
CA TRP A 501 20.76 -10.12 -12.86
C TRP A 501 20.50 -11.43 -12.09
N MET A 502 20.14 -11.33 -10.81
CA MET A 502 19.86 -12.47 -9.95
C MET A 502 18.55 -13.16 -10.33
N ARG A 503 17.51 -12.38 -10.68
CA ARG A 503 16.26 -12.90 -11.24
C ARG A 503 16.49 -13.70 -12.52
N GLY A 504 17.41 -13.26 -13.39
CA GLY A 504 17.81 -14.03 -14.58
C GLY A 504 18.45 -15.37 -14.22
N VAL A 505 19.31 -15.39 -13.20
CA VAL A 505 19.92 -16.64 -12.69
C VAL A 505 18.89 -17.54 -12.02
N ALA A 506 17.95 -16.96 -11.28
CA ALA A 506 16.89 -17.69 -10.60
C ALA A 506 16.04 -18.55 -11.55
N HIS A 507 15.75 -18.08 -12.75
CA HIS A 507 15.00 -18.85 -13.76
C HIS A 507 15.76 -20.07 -14.30
N ALA A 508 17.06 -20.15 -14.06
CA ALA A 508 17.84 -21.37 -14.31
C ALA A 508 17.72 -22.41 -13.17
N LEU A 509 16.99 -22.08 -12.09
CA LEU A 509 16.78 -22.92 -10.92
C LEU A 509 15.36 -23.50 -10.90
N PRO A 510 15.19 -24.78 -10.59
CA PRO A 510 13.85 -25.38 -10.51
C PRO A 510 13.00 -24.82 -9.36
N THR A 511 13.59 -24.31 -8.29
CA THR A 511 12.89 -23.70 -7.17
C THR A 511 12.06 -22.50 -7.61
N THR A 512 12.54 -21.69 -8.54
CA THR A 512 11.81 -20.55 -9.11
C THR A 512 10.51 -20.98 -9.77
N TRP A 513 10.58 -21.99 -10.62
CA TRP A 513 9.41 -22.50 -11.33
C TRP A 513 8.38 -23.14 -10.39
N ALA A 514 8.84 -23.79 -9.32
CA ALA A 514 7.95 -24.31 -8.29
C ALA A 514 7.22 -23.17 -7.56
N MET A 515 7.97 -22.14 -7.14
CA MET A 515 7.38 -20.98 -6.44
C MET A 515 6.46 -20.16 -7.33
N GLU A 516 6.80 -20.00 -8.63
CA GLU A 516 5.89 -19.37 -9.59
C GLU A 516 4.54 -20.11 -9.68
N ALA A 517 4.59 -21.44 -9.80
CA ALA A 517 3.37 -22.25 -9.88
C ALA A 517 2.54 -22.13 -8.57
N PHE A 518 3.19 -22.21 -7.41
CA PHE A 518 2.49 -22.05 -6.14
C PHE A 518 1.90 -20.64 -5.97
N ASN A 519 2.65 -19.61 -6.31
CA ASN A 519 2.18 -18.22 -6.24
C ASN A 519 1.00 -17.97 -7.21
N ASP A 520 1.06 -18.52 -8.43
CA ASP A 520 -0.03 -18.39 -9.39
C ASP A 520 -1.31 -19.07 -8.90
N LEU A 521 -1.21 -20.26 -8.30
CA LEU A 521 -2.37 -21.01 -7.83
C LEU A 521 -2.91 -20.48 -6.51
N MET A 522 -2.04 -20.18 -5.55
CA MET A 522 -2.43 -19.88 -4.17
C MET A 522 -2.67 -18.39 -3.92
N ILE A 523 -1.79 -17.52 -4.44
CA ILE A 523 -1.83 -16.09 -4.16
C ILE A 523 -2.59 -15.34 -5.25
N ARG A 524 -2.28 -15.59 -6.52
CA ARG A 524 -2.97 -14.95 -7.65
C ARG A 524 -4.36 -15.56 -7.92
N GLY A 525 -4.66 -16.72 -7.34
CA GLY A 525 -5.96 -17.39 -7.51
C GLY A 525 -6.19 -17.92 -8.92
N ARG A 526 -5.12 -18.17 -9.69
CA ARG A 526 -5.23 -18.69 -11.06
C ARG A 526 -5.75 -20.12 -11.09
N ARG A 527 -6.28 -20.53 -12.24
CA ARG A 527 -6.73 -21.90 -12.47
C ARG A 527 -5.54 -22.86 -12.60
N ALA A 528 -5.80 -24.14 -12.45
CA ALA A 528 -4.77 -25.19 -12.48
C ALA A 528 -3.94 -25.23 -13.77
N ASP A 529 -4.46 -24.72 -14.88
CA ASP A 529 -3.76 -24.62 -16.16
C ASP A 529 -2.52 -23.70 -16.10
N ALA A 530 -2.52 -22.69 -15.21
CA ALA A 530 -1.36 -21.84 -14.98
C ALA A 530 -0.12 -22.63 -14.49
N ALA A 531 -0.31 -23.77 -13.85
CA ALA A 531 0.78 -24.64 -13.40
C ALA A 531 1.37 -25.55 -14.49
N TYR A 532 0.77 -25.65 -15.69
CA TYR A 532 1.22 -26.62 -16.69
C TYR A 532 2.63 -26.31 -17.21
N VAL A 533 2.90 -25.05 -17.56
CA VAL A 533 4.23 -24.64 -18.06
C VAL A 533 5.30 -24.78 -16.98
N PRO A 534 5.14 -24.22 -15.76
CA PRO A 534 6.12 -24.43 -14.70
C PRO A 534 6.35 -25.90 -14.38
N THR A 535 5.29 -26.72 -14.35
CA THR A 535 5.42 -28.16 -14.08
C THR A 535 6.18 -28.88 -15.19
N ALA A 536 5.91 -28.55 -16.46
CA ALA A 536 6.65 -29.13 -17.58
C ALA A 536 8.15 -28.80 -17.50
N VAL A 537 8.50 -27.57 -17.14
CA VAL A 537 9.89 -27.15 -16.91
C VAL A 537 10.52 -27.95 -15.75
N LEU A 538 9.80 -28.09 -14.62
CA LEU A 538 10.26 -28.90 -13.50
C LEU A 538 10.52 -30.36 -13.88
N LEU A 539 9.62 -30.96 -14.66
CA LEU A 539 9.81 -32.32 -15.17
C LEU A 539 11.03 -32.40 -16.09
N GLY A 540 11.27 -31.37 -16.91
CA GLY A 540 12.48 -31.25 -17.73
C GLY A 540 13.76 -31.21 -16.90
N PHE A 541 13.81 -30.39 -15.84
CA PHE A 541 14.91 -30.35 -14.87
C PHE A 541 15.11 -31.71 -14.21
N GLY A 542 14.03 -32.33 -13.72
CA GLY A 542 14.07 -33.63 -13.08
C GLY A 542 14.60 -34.71 -13.99
N ALA A 543 14.16 -34.74 -15.24
CA ALA A 543 14.64 -35.71 -16.26
C ALA A 543 16.13 -35.50 -16.59
N ALA A 544 16.56 -34.23 -16.77
CA ALA A 544 17.95 -33.89 -17.01
C ALA A 544 18.85 -34.32 -15.83
N TYR A 545 18.44 -33.96 -14.60
CA TYR A 545 19.18 -34.34 -13.39
C TYR A 545 19.21 -35.85 -13.16
N LEU A 546 18.12 -36.54 -13.45
CA LEU A 546 18.05 -37.99 -13.37
C LEU A 546 19.03 -38.63 -14.36
N ALA A 547 19.03 -38.16 -15.62
CA ALA A 547 19.96 -38.65 -16.65
C ALA A 547 21.43 -38.44 -16.26
N ILE A 548 21.77 -37.22 -15.80
CA ILE A 548 23.09 -36.87 -15.29
C ILE A 548 23.46 -37.75 -14.08
N GLY A 549 22.55 -37.85 -13.11
CA GLY A 549 22.76 -38.64 -11.90
C GLY A 549 23.00 -40.10 -12.20
N LEU A 550 22.21 -40.73 -13.10
CA LEU A 550 22.40 -42.10 -13.52
C LEU A 550 23.74 -42.30 -14.26
N ALA A 551 24.13 -41.36 -15.12
CA ALA A 551 25.41 -41.43 -15.82
C ALA A 551 26.59 -41.34 -14.87
N LEU A 552 26.56 -40.38 -13.93
CA LEU A 552 27.61 -40.20 -12.93
C LEU A 552 27.68 -41.39 -11.95
N PHE A 553 26.53 -41.88 -11.50
CA PHE A 553 26.45 -43.03 -10.61
C PHE A 553 26.98 -44.32 -11.27
N ARG A 554 26.65 -44.54 -12.53
CA ARG A 554 27.23 -45.67 -13.31
C ARG A 554 28.75 -45.59 -13.38
N ARG A 555 29.31 -44.40 -13.68
CA ARG A 555 30.77 -44.18 -13.75
C ARG A 555 31.44 -44.46 -12.39
N ARG A 556 30.77 -44.10 -11.30
CA ARG A 556 31.27 -44.36 -9.95
C ARG A 556 31.28 -45.85 -9.61
N LEU A 557 30.22 -46.58 -10.02
CA LEU A 557 30.14 -48.04 -9.85
C LEU A 557 31.13 -48.82 -10.70
N SER A 558 31.61 -48.30 -11.83
CA SER A 558 32.59 -48.92 -12.67
C SER A 558 34.03 -48.71 -12.21
N LYS A 559 34.29 -47.74 -11.34
CA LYS A 559 35.63 -47.40 -10.81
C LYS A 559 35.91 -47.95 -9.43
N GLY A 560 34.93 -48.46 -8.71
CA GLY A 560 35.01 -49.13 -7.41
C GLY A 560 34.66 -50.60 -7.54
#